data_11fd6368c7107dbe7625bed3bbe97cae
#
_entry.id   11fd6368c7107dbe7625bed3bbe97cae
#
_cell.length_a   1.000
_cell.length_b   1.000
_cell.length_c   1.000
_cell.angle_alpha   90.00
_cell.angle_beta   90.00
_cell.angle_gamma   90.00
#
_symmetry.space_group_name_H-M   'P 1'
#
loop_
_entity.id
_entity.type
_entity.pdbx_description
1 polymer ?
#
loop_
_entity_poly.entity_id
_entity_poly.type
_entity_poly.pdbx_seq_one_letter_code
_entity_poly.pdbx_strand_id
1 'polypeptide(L)'
;RAIEVLESVREEGQDKAEWNMRMAYGYQYLNGQEEKAIPYAQRWAELDPEDEDAPAVIQECQKEIAKRRRQAGRKKKAKFVPGAVPFEGFDFTNFWDDNEYALKEYVSDPPSDELIASVEEELGYKLPASYIWLMKRHNGGIPVNDCYPTDEPTSWAEDHVAITGILGIGREKACSLCGELGSQFMIDEWKYPAIGVAICDCPSAGHDMIFLDYRACGPQGEPAVVHVDQENDYKITHLADSFEEFIRGLEPES
;
A
#
# COMPACT_ATOMS: atom_id res chain seq x y z
N ARG A 1 -13.68 9.18 -31.77
CA ARG A 1 -13.61 9.29 -33.23
C ARG A 1 -12.99 8.06 -33.93
N ALA A 2 -11.83 7.53 -33.46
CA ALA A 2 -11.24 6.32 -34.03
C ALA A 2 -12.14 5.08 -33.87
N ILE A 3 -12.65 4.84 -32.66
CA ILE A 3 -13.58 3.75 -32.37
C ILE A 3 -14.88 3.86 -33.18
N GLU A 4 -15.46 5.05 -33.33
CA GLU A 4 -16.67 5.26 -34.14
C GLU A 4 -16.47 4.86 -35.62
N VAL A 5 -15.28 5.14 -36.16
CA VAL A 5 -14.93 4.74 -37.53
C VAL A 5 -14.79 3.21 -37.62
N LEU A 6 -14.14 2.58 -36.65
CA LEU A 6 -14.01 1.11 -36.59
C LEU A 6 -15.38 0.44 -36.43
N GLU A 7 -16.26 0.98 -35.59
CA GLU A 7 -17.63 0.48 -35.41
C GLU A 7 -18.46 0.57 -36.70
N SER A 8 -18.24 1.59 -37.56
CA SER A 8 -18.98 1.72 -38.82
C SER A 8 -18.67 0.62 -39.85
N VAL A 9 -17.56 -0.13 -39.63
CA VAL A 9 -17.16 -1.27 -40.49
C VAL A 9 -17.09 -2.59 -39.71
N ARG A 10 -17.85 -2.70 -38.62
CA ARG A 10 -17.85 -3.86 -37.73
C ARG A 10 -18.16 -5.17 -38.46
N GLU A 11 -19.18 -5.19 -39.33
CA GLU A 11 -19.58 -6.39 -40.06
C GLU A 11 -18.47 -6.96 -40.95
N GLU A 12 -17.59 -6.08 -41.46
CA GLU A 12 -16.45 -6.46 -42.28
C GLU A 12 -15.19 -6.77 -41.47
N GLY A 13 -15.12 -6.27 -40.24
CA GLY A 13 -13.92 -6.28 -39.39
C GLY A 13 -13.91 -7.30 -38.27
N GLN A 14 -15.06 -7.66 -37.69
CA GLN A 14 -15.15 -8.43 -36.43
C GLN A 14 -14.45 -9.81 -36.46
N ASP A 15 -14.27 -10.40 -37.65
CA ASP A 15 -13.58 -11.67 -37.85
C ASP A 15 -12.12 -11.48 -38.34
N LYS A 16 -11.55 -10.29 -38.22
CA LYS A 16 -10.17 -9.98 -38.55
C LYS A 16 -9.37 -9.61 -37.30
N ALA A 17 -8.21 -10.22 -37.11
CA ALA A 17 -7.33 -9.93 -35.97
C ALA A 17 -6.98 -8.45 -35.88
N GLU A 18 -6.57 -7.83 -37.00
CA GLU A 18 -6.19 -6.41 -37.05
C GLU A 18 -7.30 -5.44 -36.62
N TRP A 19 -8.56 -5.73 -36.94
CA TRP A 19 -9.68 -4.90 -36.52
C TRP A 19 -9.91 -5.02 -35.00
N ASN A 20 -9.87 -6.24 -34.48
CA ASN A 20 -10.02 -6.50 -33.05
C ASN A 20 -8.86 -5.88 -32.25
N MET A 21 -7.62 -5.97 -32.74
CA MET A 21 -6.44 -5.31 -32.18
C MET A 21 -6.68 -3.78 -32.06
N ARG A 22 -7.11 -3.14 -33.14
CA ARG A 22 -7.38 -1.70 -33.14
C ARG A 22 -8.51 -1.29 -32.20
N MET A 23 -9.53 -2.12 -32.07
CA MET A 23 -10.63 -1.91 -31.12
C MET A 23 -10.14 -2.07 -29.68
N ALA A 24 -9.34 -3.09 -29.39
CA ALA A 24 -8.74 -3.34 -28.09
C ALA A 24 -7.87 -2.15 -27.66
N TYR A 25 -6.91 -1.74 -28.46
CA TYR A 25 -6.08 -0.56 -28.17
C TYR A 25 -6.92 0.73 -28.07
N GLY A 26 -7.92 0.89 -28.93
CA GLY A 26 -8.82 2.05 -28.89
C GLY A 26 -9.52 2.21 -27.55
N TYR A 27 -9.99 1.13 -26.93
CA TYR A 27 -10.62 1.13 -25.62
C TYR A 27 -9.62 1.13 -24.47
N GLN A 28 -8.46 0.47 -24.57
CA GLN A 28 -7.39 0.47 -23.59
C GLN A 28 -6.92 1.89 -23.25
N TYR A 29 -6.74 2.75 -24.26
CA TYR A 29 -6.30 4.13 -24.06
C TYR A 29 -7.44 5.10 -23.70
N LEU A 30 -8.67 4.64 -23.59
CA LEU A 30 -9.79 5.44 -23.10
C LEU A 30 -9.99 5.22 -21.61
N ASN A 31 -9.52 6.17 -20.82
CA ASN A 31 -9.60 6.16 -19.37
C ASN A 31 -11.01 5.75 -18.86
N GLY A 32 -11.12 4.64 -18.13
CA GLY A 32 -12.37 4.09 -17.59
C GLY A 32 -13.14 3.17 -18.53
N GLN A 33 -12.56 2.78 -19.65
CA GLN A 33 -13.22 1.89 -20.61
C GLN A 33 -12.44 0.60 -20.91
N GLU A 34 -11.46 0.27 -20.07
CA GLU A 34 -10.58 -0.89 -20.22
C GLU A 34 -11.38 -2.21 -20.22
N GLU A 35 -12.51 -2.28 -19.49
CA GLU A 35 -13.40 -3.46 -19.51
C GLU A 35 -13.93 -3.75 -20.93
N LYS A 36 -14.07 -2.72 -21.79
CA LYS A 36 -14.51 -2.88 -23.17
C LYS A 36 -13.40 -3.35 -24.11
N ALA A 37 -12.14 -3.15 -23.74
CA ALA A 37 -10.99 -3.60 -24.53
C ALA A 37 -10.84 -5.13 -24.48
N ILE A 38 -11.11 -5.75 -23.34
CA ILE A 38 -10.87 -7.18 -23.07
C ILE A 38 -11.52 -8.11 -24.10
N PRO A 39 -12.83 -8.00 -24.43
CA PRO A 39 -13.44 -8.90 -25.41
C PRO A 39 -12.81 -8.80 -26.80
N TYR A 40 -12.36 -7.63 -27.21
CA TYR A 40 -11.67 -7.46 -28.48
C TYR A 40 -10.26 -8.04 -28.46
N ALA A 41 -9.51 -7.85 -27.36
CA ALA A 41 -8.20 -8.47 -27.19
C ALA A 41 -8.28 -10.00 -27.13
N GLN A 42 -9.30 -10.56 -26.48
CA GLN A 42 -9.56 -11.99 -26.49
C GLN A 42 -9.85 -12.51 -27.90
N ARG A 43 -10.71 -11.82 -28.66
CA ARG A 43 -11.01 -12.20 -30.03
C ARG A 43 -9.80 -12.05 -30.94
N TRP A 44 -8.96 -11.06 -30.74
CA TRP A 44 -7.66 -10.90 -31.42
C TRP A 44 -6.75 -12.12 -31.17
N ALA A 45 -6.57 -12.52 -29.88
CA ALA A 45 -5.77 -13.70 -29.52
C ALA A 45 -6.30 -15.01 -30.13
N GLU A 46 -7.64 -15.15 -30.29
CA GLU A 46 -8.26 -16.30 -30.96
C GLU A 46 -7.97 -16.32 -32.46
N LEU A 47 -7.94 -15.16 -33.12
CA LEU A 47 -7.77 -15.02 -34.55
C LEU A 47 -6.29 -15.03 -34.97
N ASP A 48 -5.38 -14.64 -34.08
CA ASP A 48 -3.94 -14.67 -34.27
C ASP A 48 -3.24 -15.16 -32.97
N PRO A 49 -3.19 -16.48 -32.78
CA PRO A 49 -2.63 -17.08 -31.57
C PRO A 49 -1.11 -16.94 -31.43
N GLU A 50 -0.41 -16.55 -32.49
CA GLU A 50 1.03 -16.32 -32.47
C GLU A 50 1.40 -14.89 -32.07
N ASP A 51 0.43 -13.98 -31.97
CA ASP A 51 0.62 -12.61 -31.53
C ASP A 51 0.72 -12.53 -30.01
N GLU A 52 1.87 -12.09 -29.51
CA GLU A 52 2.18 -11.98 -28.08
C GLU A 52 1.57 -10.71 -27.42
N ASP A 53 1.14 -9.73 -28.21
CA ASP A 53 0.60 -8.45 -27.68
C ASP A 53 -0.83 -8.59 -27.16
N ALA A 54 -1.64 -9.47 -27.75
CA ALA A 54 -3.03 -9.63 -27.34
C ALA A 54 -3.19 -10.08 -25.87
N PRO A 55 -2.47 -11.10 -25.36
CA PRO A 55 -2.44 -11.44 -23.94
C PRO A 55 -1.94 -10.28 -23.05
N ALA A 56 -0.92 -9.54 -23.49
CA ALA A 56 -0.38 -8.42 -22.74
C ALA A 56 -1.42 -7.30 -22.56
N VAL A 57 -2.19 -6.96 -23.63
CA VAL A 57 -3.29 -5.99 -23.55
C VAL A 57 -4.38 -6.43 -22.57
N ILE A 58 -4.73 -7.72 -22.54
CA ILE A 58 -5.70 -8.26 -21.58
C ILE A 58 -5.20 -8.08 -20.16
N GLN A 59 -3.96 -8.44 -19.88
CA GLN A 59 -3.35 -8.34 -18.56
C GLN A 59 -3.30 -6.87 -18.09
N GLU A 60 -2.86 -5.96 -18.93
CA GLU A 60 -2.81 -4.53 -18.62
C GLU A 60 -4.19 -3.94 -18.34
N CYS A 61 -5.20 -4.27 -19.14
CA CYS A 61 -6.58 -3.85 -18.88
C CYS A 61 -7.11 -4.38 -17.56
N GLN A 62 -6.84 -5.66 -17.23
CA GLN A 62 -7.25 -6.27 -15.97
C GLN A 62 -6.58 -5.59 -14.78
N LYS A 63 -5.29 -5.25 -14.88
CA LYS A 63 -4.52 -4.51 -13.88
C LYS A 63 -5.13 -3.13 -13.62
N GLU A 64 -5.44 -2.37 -14.67
CA GLU A 64 -6.07 -1.04 -14.53
C GLU A 64 -7.50 -1.10 -13.95
N ILE A 65 -8.28 -2.10 -14.32
CA ILE A 65 -9.62 -2.34 -13.75
C ILE A 65 -9.51 -2.66 -12.26
N ALA A 66 -8.59 -3.55 -11.87
CA ALA A 66 -8.36 -3.91 -10.47
C ALA A 66 -7.93 -2.68 -9.66
N LYS A 67 -6.98 -1.89 -10.17
CA LYS A 67 -6.53 -0.63 -9.57
C LYS A 67 -7.70 0.33 -9.30
N ARG A 68 -8.58 0.55 -10.28
CA ARG A 68 -9.78 1.41 -10.11
C ARG A 68 -10.80 0.87 -9.14
N ARG A 69 -11.01 -0.44 -9.12
CA ARG A 69 -11.91 -1.08 -8.15
C ARG A 69 -11.38 -0.91 -6.72
N ARG A 70 -10.05 -1.05 -6.53
CA ARG A 70 -9.37 -0.77 -5.26
C ARG A 70 -9.57 0.68 -4.84
N GLN A 71 -9.32 1.66 -5.73
CA GLN A 71 -9.51 3.09 -5.47
C GLN A 71 -10.97 3.44 -5.12
N ALA A 72 -11.93 2.88 -5.85
CA ALA A 72 -13.35 3.09 -5.56
C ALA A 72 -13.78 2.48 -4.21
N GLY A 73 -13.18 1.35 -3.83
CA GLY A 73 -13.35 0.72 -2.52
C GLY A 73 -12.77 1.58 -1.39
N ARG A 74 -11.58 2.17 -1.59
CA ARG A 74 -10.95 3.09 -0.63
C ARG A 74 -11.80 4.34 -0.38
N LYS A 75 -12.33 4.98 -1.40
CA LYS A 75 -13.23 6.16 -1.27
C LYS A 75 -14.53 5.89 -0.51
N LYS A 76 -14.92 4.61 -0.35
CA LYS A 76 -16.10 4.18 0.42
C LYS A 76 -15.76 3.73 1.85
N LYS A 77 -14.46 3.55 2.18
CA LYS A 77 -14.06 3.19 3.56
C LYS A 77 -14.35 4.36 4.50
N ALA A 78 -14.82 4.02 5.70
CA ALA A 78 -15.33 4.97 6.68
C ALA A 78 -14.28 6.04 7.02
N LYS A 79 -14.72 7.31 7.03
CA LYS A 79 -13.94 8.40 7.62
C LYS A 79 -13.66 8.07 9.07
N PHE A 80 -12.44 8.37 9.54
CA PHE A 80 -12.11 8.34 10.97
C PHE A 80 -13.20 9.04 11.79
N VAL A 81 -13.79 8.31 12.72
CA VAL A 81 -14.80 8.83 13.66
C VAL A 81 -14.16 8.86 15.05
N PRO A 82 -13.89 10.04 15.62
CA PRO A 82 -13.33 10.14 16.96
C PRO A 82 -14.21 9.40 17.97
N GLY A 83 -13.59 8.49 18.75
CA GLY A 83 -14.29 7.70 19.77
C GLY A 83 -14.86 6.35 19.30
N ALA A 84 -14.70 5.98 18.03
CA ALA A 84 -14.97 4.62 17.56
C ALA A 84 -13.96 3.62 18.16
N VAL A 85 -14.36 2.37 18.35
CA VAL A 85 -13.43 1.30 18.73
C VAL A 85 -12.55 1.00 17.53
N PRO A 86 -11.20 1.12 17.64
CA PRO A 86 -10.32 0.82 16.53
C PRO A 86 -10.53 -0.60 16.01
N PHE A 87 -10.47 -0.76 14.69
CA PHE A 87 -10.57 -2.05 13.99
C PHE A 87 -11.89 -2.81 14.21
N GLU A 88 -12.98 -2.12 14.47
CA GLU A 88 -14.29 -2.78 14.60
C GLU A 88 -14.59 -3.63 13.36
N GLY A 89 -14.89 -4.93 13.58
CA GLY A 89 -15.19 -5.89 12.52
C GLY A 89 -13.99 -6.35 11.67
N PHE A 90 -12.77 -5.98 12.03
CA PHE A 90 -11.57 -6.52 11.38
C PHE A 90 -11.12 -7.81 12.05
N ASP A 91 -10.86 -8.84 11.26
CA ASP A 91 -10.40 -10.14 11.77
C ASP A 91 -8.86 -10.19 11.81
N PHE A 92 -8.30 -10.30 13.01
CA PHE A 92 -6.86 -10.45 13.25
C PHE A 92 -6.42 -11.92 13.34
N THR A 93 -7.32 -12.90 13.08
CA THR A 93 -6.93 -14.30 13.02
C THR A 93 -5.90 -14.49 11.90
N ASN A 94 -4.73 -15.03 12.22
CA ASN A 94 -3.61 -15.20 11.29
C ASN A 94 -3.09 -13.87 10.65
N PHE A 95 -3.24 -12.75 11.35
CA PHE A 95 -2.67 -11.48 10.89
C PHE A 95 -1.14 -11.42 11.01
N TRP A 96 -0.58 -12.05 12.07
CA TRP A 96 0.84 -12.02 12.37
C TRP A 96 1.53 -13.33 11.95
N ASP A 97 2.74 -13.20 11.39
CA ASP A 97 3.70 -14.28 11.22
C ASP A 97 4.71 -14.22 12.37
N ASP A 98 4.45 -15.01 13.43
CA ASP A 98 5.26 -15.11 14.63
C ASP A 98 6.43 -16.10 14.47
N ASN A 99 7.17 -15.97 13.36
CA ASN A 99 8.38 -16.75 13.16
C ASN A 99 9.51 -16.34 14.15
N GLU A 100 10.61 -17.12 14.22
CA GLU A 100 11.70 -16.87 15.15
C GLU A 100 12.33 -15.49 14.98
N TYR A 101 12.43 -14.98 13.76
CA TYR A 101 12.96 -13.66 13.46
C TYR A 101 12.02 -12.55 13.96
N ALA A 102 10.71 -12.65 13.68
CA ALA A 102 9.73 -11.70 14.14
C ALA A 102 9.73 -11.58 15.68
N LEU A 103 9.71 -12.72 16.38
CA LEU A 103 9.75 -12.78 17.85
C LEU A 103 11.03 -12.19 18.43
N LYS A 104 12.16 -12.36 17.74
CA LYS A 104 13.44 -11.85 18.20
C LYS A 104 13.58 -10.35 17.98
N GLU A 105 13.29 -9.84 16.80
CA GLU A 105 13.65 -8.49 16.37
C GLU A 105 12.53 -7.45 16.57
N TYR A 106 11.24 -7.87 16.55
CA TYR A 106 10.08 -6.97 16.57
C TYR A 106 9.23 -7.10 17.82
N VAL A 107 8.88 -8.34 18.19
CA VAL A 107 7.80 -8.59 19.17
C VAL A 107 8.29 -8.37 20.58
N SER A 108 7.60 -7.48 21.32
CA SER A 108 7.79 -7.21 22.74
C SER A 108 6.52 -7.51 23.53
N ASP A 109 6.62 -7.48 24.85
CA ASP A 109 5.45 -7.49 25.72
C ASP A 109 4.52 -6.29 25.43
N PRO A 110 3.20 -6.42 25.64
CA PRO A 110 2.25 -5.31 25.48
C PRO A 110 2.69 -4.08 26.28
N PRO A 111 2.72 -2.87 25.67
CA PRO A 111 3.22 -1.69 26.33
C PRO A 111 2.29 -1.19 27.42
N SER A 112 2.86 -0.79 28.57
CA SER A 112 2.11 -0.07 29.61
C SER A 112 1.78 1.36 29.17
N ASP A 113 0.82 2.01 29.84
CA ASP A 113 0.48 3.40 29.54
C ASP A 113 1.65 4.35 29.83
N GLU A 114 2.50 4.04 30.84
CA GLU A 114 3.69 4.78 31.16
C GLU A 114 4.77 4.65 30.07
N LEU A 115 4.95 3.44 29.51
CA LEU A 115 5.87 3.23 28.40
C LEU A 115 5.40 3.98 27.14
N ILE A 116 4.10 3.92 26.80
CA ILE A 116 3.52 4.66 25.71
C ILE A 116 3.78 6.15 25.86
N ALA A 117 3.46 6.72 27.04
CA ALA A 117 3.68 8.14 27.31
C ALA A 117 5.16 8.54 27.17
N SER A 118 6.07 7.70 27.68
CA SER A 118 7.52 7.93 27.58
C SER A 118 8.04 7.88 26.14
N VAL A 119 7.51 6.96 25.30
CA VAL A 119 7.87 6.88 23.87
C VAL A 119 7.31 8.08 23.10
N GLU A 120 6.07 8.49 23.37
CA GLU A 120 5.48 9.69 22.76
C GLU A 120 6.25 10.97 23.13
N GLU A 121 6.72 11.10 24.39
CA GLU A 121 7.55 12.21 24.83
C GLU A 121 8.88 12.25 24.09
N GLU A 122 9.54 11.10 23.95
CA GLU A 122 10.82 10.96 23.25
C GLU A 122 10.70 11.29 21.76
N LEU A 123 9.65 10.78 21.10
CA LEU A 123 9.40 11.03 19.67
C LEU A 123 8.86 12.45 19.40
N GLY A 124 8.26 13.10 20.38
CA GLY A 124 7.60 14.40 20.23
C GLY A 124 6.23 14.36 19.57
N TYR A 125 5.63 13.18 19.40
CA TYR A 125 4.35 12.96 18.72
C TYR A 125 3.41 12.09 19.55
N LYS A 126 2.11 12.35 19.45
CA LYS A 126 1.08 11.45 19.97
C LYS A 126 0.81 10.32 18.97
N LEU A 127 0.89 9.08 19.43
CA LEU A 127 0.60 7.92 18.59
C LEU A 127 -0.91 7.77 18.35
N PRO A 128 -1.34 7.36 17.14
CA PRO A 128 -2.76 7.12 16.86
C PRO A 128 -3.38 6.10 17.82
N ALA A 129 -4.64 6.32 18.19
CA ALA A 129 -5.35 5.38 19.07
C ALA A 129 -5.40 3.96 18.47
N SER A 130 -5.51 3.84 17.14
CA SER A 130 -5.48 2.58 16.42
C SER A 130 -4.11 1.89 16.52
N TYR A 131 -3.02 2.65 16.45
CA TYR A 131 -1.66 2.10 16.63
C TYR A 131 -1.48 1.55 18.04
N ILE A 132 -1.80 2.35 19.06
CA ILE A 132 -1.73 1.93 20.46
C ILE A 132 -2.62 0.70 20.71
N TRP A 133 -3.84 0.69 20.15
CA TRP A 133 -4.78 -0.42 20.29
C TRP A 133 -4.19 -1.74 19.74
N LEU A 134 -3.54 -1.69 18.58
CA LEU A 134 -2.88 -2.85 17.97
C LEU A 134 -1.69 -3.32 18.81
N MET A 135 -0.81 -2.39 19.21
CA MET A 135 0.40 -2.70 19.98
C MET A 135 0.08 -3.25 21.38
N LYS A 136 -1.02 -2.84 22.02
CA LYS A 136 -1.49 -3.44 23.29
C LYS A 136 -1.94 -4.89 23.17
N ARG A 137 -2.18 -5.38 21.96
CA ARG A 137 -2.57 -6.78 21.68
C ARG A 137 -1.41 -7.61 21.17
N HIS A 138 -0.57 -7.00 20.36
CA HIS A 138 0.63 -7.59 19.80
C HIS A 138 1.62 -6.46 19.51
N ASN A 139 2.68 -6.36 20.28
CA ASN A 139 3.57 -5.21 20.28
C ASN A 139 4.70 -5.33 19.25
N GLY A 140 4.43 -4.93 18.03
CA GLY A 140 5.31 -5.08 16.88
C GLY A 140 5.17 -6.46 16.24
N GLY A 141 5.72 -6.67 15.05
CA GLY A 141 5.69 -7.97 14.38
C GLY A 141 5.60 -7.88 12.87
N ILE A 142 5.60 -9.04 12.23
CA ILE A 142 5.54 -9.19 10.77
C ILE A 142 4.10 -9.57 10.39
N PRO A 143 3.40 -8.78 9.58
CA PRO A 143 2.08 -9.15 9.11
C PRO A 143 2.17 -10.17 7.97
N VAL A 144 1.21 -11.10 7.90
CA VAL A 144 1.12 -12.10 6.82
C VAL A 144 0.77 -11.46 5.49
N ASN A 145 -0.09 -10.42 5.52
CA ASN A 145 -0.35 -9.57 4.36
C ASN A 145 0.55 -8.35 4.48
N ASP A 146 1.54 -8.24 3.64
CA ASP A 146 2.65 -7.31 3.77
C ASP A 146 2.71 -6.25 2.66
N CYS A 147 1.82 -6.29 1.68
CA CYS A 147 1.78 -5.35 0.57
C CYS A 147 0.64 -4.34 0.71
N TYR A 148 0.94 -3.06 0.49
CA TYR A 148 -0.06 -2.00 0.39
C TYR A 148 -0.11 -1.47 -1.04
N PRO A 149 -1.24 -1.58 -1.76
CA PRO A 149 -1.32 -1.19 -3.17
C PRO A 149 -1.20 0.33 -3.33
N THR A 150 -0.44 0.75 -4.35
CA THR A 150 -0.22 2.15 -4.72
C THR A 150 -0.75 2.44 -6.13
N ASP A 151 -1.01 3.73 -6.41
CA ASP A 151 -1.45 4.20 -7.73
C ASP A 151 -0.27 4.65 -8.60
N GLU A 152 0.90 4.85 -7.97
CA GLU A 152 2.13 5.28 -8.61
C GLU A 152 3.24 4.29 -8.30
N PRO A 153 4.19 4.07 -9.23
CA PRO A 153 5.35 3.22 -8.98
C PRO A 153 6.28 3.85 -7.92
N THR A 154 6.93 2.97 -7.18
CA THR A 154 8.07 3.26 -6.30
C THR A 154 9.36 2.76 -6.94
N SER A 155 10.51 2.94 -6.29
CA SER A 155 11.78 2.33 -6.74
C SER A 155 11.77 0.81 -6.64
N TRP A 156 10.81 0.22 -5.92
CA TRP A 156 10.79 -1.19 -5.54
C TRP A 156 9.69 -2.00 -6.25
N ALA A 157 8.56 -1.36 -6.59
CA ALA A 157 7.45 -2.03 -7.26
C ALA A 157 6.60 -1.03 -8.07
N GLU A 158 5.89 -1.54 -9.08
CA GLU A 158 5.07 -0.71 -9.96
C GLU A 158 3.72 -0.32 -9.36
N ASP A 159 3.15 -1.13 -8.47
CA ASP A 159 1.76 -1.01 -8.03
C ASP A 159 1.52 -1.25 -6.53
N HIS A 160 2.57 -1.46 -5.74
CA HIS A 160 2.46 -1.64 -4.29
C HIS A 160 3.71 -1.17 -3.54
N VAL A 161 3.60 -1.12 -2.22
CA VAL A 161 4.70 -1.01 -1.27
C VAL A 161 4.67 -2.24 -0.37
N ALA A 162 5.77 -2.97 -0.29
CA ALA A 162 5.92 -4.08 0.66
C ALA A 162 6.49 -3.58 1.99
N ILE A 163 6.06 -4.17 3.10
CA ILE A 163 6.62 -3.94 4.43
C ILE A 163 7.21 -5.24 4.98
N THR A 164 8.34 -5.16 5.66
CA THR A 164 8.90 -6.30 6.40
C THR A 164 8.18 -6.47 7.71
N GLY A 165 8.05 -5.39 8.49
CA GLY A 165 7.41 -5.48 9.80
C GLY A 165 6.93 -4.14 10.33
N ILE A 166 6.05 -4.21 11.34
CA ILE A 166 5.51 -3.07 12.07
C ILE A 166 6.29 -2.93 13.37
N LEU A 167 6.87 -1.75 13.60
CA LEU A 167 7.70 -1.47 14.78
C LEU A 167 6.83 -1.44 16.04
N GLY A 168 7.26 -2.11 17.09
CA GLY A 168 6.58 -2.09 18.39
C GLY A 168 6.83 -0.80 19.19
N ILE A 169 5.95 -0.50 20.15
CA ILE A 169 6.15 0.59 21.11
C ILE A 169 7.16 0.14 22.15
N GLY A 170 8.36 0.71 22.12
CA GLY A 170 9.43 0.36 23.04
C GLY A 170 10.81 0.75 22.57
N ARG A 171 11.83 0.19 23.26
CA ARG A 171 13.26 0.45 23.04
C ARG A 171 14.11 -0.81 22.99
N GLU A 172 13.56 -1.94 23.44
CA GLU A 172 14.33 -3.17 23.69
C GLU A 172 14.63 -3.98 22.43
N LYS A 173 13.69 -3.94 21.48
CA LYS A 173 13.87 -4.61 20.18
C LYS A 173 14.56 -3.70 19.20
N ALA A 174 15.41 -4.25 18.34
CA ALA A 174 16.05 -3.46 17.29
C ALA A 174 15.02 -2.77 16.42
N CYS A 175 13.97 -3.50 16.01
CA CYS A 175 12.84 -2.99 15.24
C CYS A 175 11.69 -2.55 16.17
N SER A 176 11.92 -1.52 16.99
CA SER A 176 10.90 -0.84 17.78
C SER A 176 11.02 0.68 17.59
N LEU A 177 9.98 1.45 17.93
CA LEU A 177 9.90 2.89 17.63
C LEU A 177 11.11 3.69 18.12
N CYS A 178 11.64 3.36 19.30
CA CYS A 178 12.83 3.99 19.89
C CYS A 178 13.98 2.98 20.05
N GLY A 179 14.00 1.89 19.28
CA GLY A 179 15.06 0.90 19.25
C GLY A 179 16.25 1.31 18.38
N GLU A 180 17.21 0.41 18.23
CA GLU A 180 18.45 0.64 17.45
C GLU A 180 18.16 1.02 15.99
N LEU A 181 17.16 0.41 15.38
CA LEU A 181 16.69 0.71 14.00
C LEU A 181 15.37 1.50 14.01
N GLY A 182 15.10 2.23 15.07
CA GLY A 182 13.86 2.96 15.27
C GLY A 182 13.78 4.29 14.52
N SER A 183 12.67 5.00 14.73
CA SER A 183 12.33 6.20 13.97
C SER A 183 13.41 7.29 14.03
N GLN A 184 13.98 7.57 15.20
CA GLN A 184 14.99 8.62 15.34
C GLN A 184 16.30 8.25 14.62
N PHE A 185 16.71 6.97 14.68
CA PHE A 185 17.88 6.48 13.95
C PHE A 185 17.72 6.67 12.43
N MET A 186 16.55 6.38 11.89
CA MET A 186 16.27 6.57 10.46
C MET A 186 16.35 8.04 10.05
N ILE A 187 15.88 8.96 10.89
CA ILE A 187 15.97 10.41 10.65
C ILE A 187 17.42 10.90 10.77
N ASP A 188 18.14 10.52 11.82
CA ASP A 188 19.47 11.05 12.10
C ASP A 188 20.57 10.48 11.23
N GLU A 189 20.58 9.16 11.03
CA GLU A 189 21.65 8.47 10.31
C GLU A 189 21.33 8.30 8.82
N TRP A 190 20.10 7.90 8.49
CA TRP A 190 19.66 7.67 7.11
C TRP A 190 19.08 8.93 6.43
N LYS A 191 18.97 10.04 7.16
CA LYS A 191 18.52 11.35 6.65
C LYS A 191 17.09 11.38 6.12
N TYR A 192 16.25 10.47 6.61
CA TYR A 192 14.83 10.56 6.34
C TYR A 192 14.25 11.90 6.79
N PRO A 193 13.25 12.44 6.09
CA PRO A 193 12.65 13.72 6.47
C PRO A 193 11.96 13.63 7.84
N ALA A 194 12.16 14.62 8.70
CA ALA A 194 11.53 14.71 10.02
C ALA A 194 10.05 15.12 9.91
N ILE A 195 9.25 14.27 9.28
CA ILE A 195 7.81 14.52 9.04
C ILE A 195 6.92 13.88 10.09
N GLY A 196 7.48 13.02 10.95
CA GLY A 196 6.76 12.27 11.96
C GLY A 196 7.52 11.05 12.45
N VAL A 197 6.87 9.88 12.49
CA VAL A 197 7.38 8.66 13.11
C VAL A 197 7.46 7.54 12.07
N ALA A 198 8.66 6.94 11.87
CA ALA A 198 8.81 5.70 11.11
C ALA A 198 8.18 4.55 11.89
N ILE A 199 7.26 3.81 11.25
CA ILE A 199 6.46 2.75 11.89
C ILE A 199 6.60 1.38 11.26
N CYS A 200 7.08 1.29 10.01
CA CYS A 200 7.39 0.01 9.38
C CYS A 200 8.69 0.15 8.59
N ASP A 201 9.49 -0.89 8.62
CA ASP A 201 10.57 -1.10 7.66
C ASP A 201 10.06 -1.89 6.45
N CYS A 202 10.83 -1.79 5.37
CA CYS A 202 10.53 -2.43 4.10
C CYS A 202 11.64 -3.44 3.74
N PRO A 203 11.40 -4.36 2.78
CA PRO A 203 12.39 -5.38 2.38
C PRO A 203 13.69 -4.82 1.77
N SER A 204 13.79 -3.52 1.63
CA SER A 204 14.92 -2.77 1.07
C SER A 204 16.11 -2.58 2.00
N ALA A 205 16.08 -3.14 3.20
CA ALA A 205 17.11 -2.94 4.23
C ALA A 205 17.34 -1.46 4.64
N GLY A 206 16.26 -0.66 4.68
CA GLY A 206 16.27 0.73 5.13
C GLY A 206 16.28 1.77 4.01
N HIS A 207 16.24 1.38 2.74
CA HIS A 207 16.18 2.30 1.60
C HIS A 207 14.76 2.82 1.30
N ASP A 208 13.76 2.25 1.93
CA ASP A 208 12.42 2.82 2.01
C ASP A 208 11.76 2.47 3.35
N MET A 209 10.86 3.33 3.83
CA MET A 209 10.21 3.21 5.13
C MET A 209 8.78 3.73 5.08
N ILE A 210 7.93 3.23 5.99
CA ILE A 210 6.59 3.77 6.20
C ILE A 210 6.57 4.70 7.41
N PHE A 211 5.98 5.88 7.24
CA PHE A 211 5.87 6.92 8.25
C PHE A 211 4.43 7.27 8.60
N LEU A 212 4.20 7.62 9.86
CA LEU A 212 3.10 8.48 10.27
C LEU A 212 3.49 9.92 9.95
N ASP A 213 2.74 10.56 9.05
CA ASP A 213 3.02 11.92 8.59
C ASP A 213 2.17 12.95 9.36
N TYR A 214 2.83 13.73 10.20
CA TYR A 214 2.20 14.74 11.06
C TYR A 214 2.19 16.15 10.47
N ARG A 215 2.70 16.35 9.26
CA ARG A 215 2.82 17.69 8.66
C ARG A 215 1.47 18.42 8.54
N ALA A 216 0.41 17.70 8.22
CA ALA A 216 -0.92 18.28 8.02
C ALA A 216 -1.73 18.45 9.32
N CYS A 217 -1.54 17.56 10.31
CA CYS A 217 -2.36 17.51 11.52
C CYS A 217 -1.66 18.06 12.78
N GLY A 218 -0.33 18.25 12.71
CA GLY A 218 0.49 18.60 13.88
C GLY A 218 0.72 17.43 14.83
N PRO A 219 1.63 17.56 15.81
CA PRO A 219 2.15 16.46 16.61
C PRO A 219 1.12 15.80 17.55
N GLN A 220 -0.08 16.34 17.66
CA GLN A 220 -1.17 15.85 18.51
C GLN A 220 -2.38 15.36 17.69
N GLY A 221 -2.34 15.50 16.36
CA GLY A 221 -3.43 15.13 15.46
C GLY A 221 -3.37 13.69 14.99
N GLU A 222 -4.35 13.27 14.20
CA GLU A 222 -4.35 11.96 13.53
C GLU A 222 -3.51 12.07 12.25
N PRO A 223 -2.37 11.36 12.14
CA PRO A 223 -1.48 11.44 10.99
C PRO A 223 -1.97 10.55 9.84
N ALA A 224 -1.64 10.95 8.62
CA ALA A 224 -1.69 10.09 7.46
C ALA A 224 -0.54 9.06 7.51
N VAL A 225 -0.67 7.98 6.74
CA VAL A 225 0.40 7.00 6.52
C VAL A 225 0.98 7.23 5.13
N VAL A 226 2.30 7.34 5.07
CA VAL A 226 3.05 7.60 3.84
C VAL A 226 4.22 6.64 3.69
N HIS A 227 4.57 6.32 2.47
CA HIS A 227 5.83 5.68 2.11
C HIS A 227 6.86 6.76 1.77
N VAL A 228 8.09 6.56 2.21
CA VAL A 228 9.22 7.46 1.91
C VAL A 228 10.33 6.64 1.24
N ASP A 229 10.64 6.98 0.01
CA ASP A 229 11.56 6.26 -0.89
C ASP A 229 12.90 6.99 -0.97
N GLN A 230 13.93 6.50 -0.27
CA GLN A 230 15.25 7.09 -0.23
C GLN A 230 15.93 7.04 -1.61
N GLU A 231 15.75 5.96 -2.36
CA GLU A 231 16.34 5.80 -3.70
C GLU A 231 15.76 6.78 -4.73
N ASN A 232 14.64 7.42 -4.40
CA ASN A 232 13.99 8.44 -5.22
C ASN A 232 13.94 9.80 -4.51
N ASP A 233 15.09 10.26 -4.00
CA ASP A 233 15.25 11.55 -3.30
C ASP A 233 14.23 11.75 -2.16
N TYR A 234 13.95 10.70 -1.39
CA TYR A 234 12.94 10.70 -0.32
C TYR A 234 11.53 11.08 -0.81
N LYS A 235 11.17 10.65 -2.02
CA LYS A 235 9.81 10.81 -2.54
C LYS A 235 8.80 10.29 -1.54
N ILE A 236 7.81 11.13 -1.23
CA ILE A 236 6.73 10.78 -0.30
C ILE A 236 5.49 10.38 -1.11
N THR A 237 5.05 9.14 -0.93
CA THR A 237 3.83 8.60 -1.54
C THR A 237 2.78 8.38 -0.45
N HIS A 238 1.61 9.01 -0.59
CA HIS A 238 0.49 8.84 0.34
C HIS A 238 -0.10 7.44 0.19
N LEU A 239 -0.27 6.73 1.32
CA LEU A 239 -0.87 5.40 1.37
C LEU A 239 -2.30 5.43 1.93
N ALA A 240 -2.48 5.99 3.14
CA ALA A 240 -3.76 5.98 3.84
C ALA A 240 -3.97 7.25 4.69
N ASP A 241 -5.23 7.62 4.96
CA ASP A 241 -5.59 8.76 5.79
C ASP A 241 -5.44 8.49 7.30
N SER A 242 -5.26 7.24 7.70
CA SER A 242 -5.04 6.81 9.09
C SER A 242 -4.29 5.48 9.16
N PHE A 243 -3.71 5.18 10.33
CA PHE A 243 -3.07 3.88 10.58
C PHE A 243 -4.07 2.71 10.49
N GLU A 244 -5.30 2.89 10.96
CA GLU A 244 -6.33 1.85 10.82
C GLU A 244 -6.64 1.54 9.36
N GLU A 245 -6.74 2.56 8.51
CA GLU A 245 -6.98 2.38 7.08
C GLU A 245 -5.80 1.68 6.40
N PHE A 246 -4.57 2.02 6.77
CA PHE A 246 -3.37 1.37 6.30
C PHE A 246 -3.39 -0.14 6.61
N ILE A 247 -3.61 -0.52 7.86
CA ILE A 247 -3.67 -1.94 8.28
C ILE A 247 -4.79 -2.70 7.55
N ARG A 248 -5.98 -2.08 7.40
CA ARG A 248 -7.10 -2.70 6.66
C ARG A 248 -6.84 -2.86 5.16
N GLY A 249 -5.90 -2.10 4.63
CA GLY A 249 -5.53 -2.09 3.22
C GLY A 249 -4.38 -3.03 2.86
N LEU A 250 -3.76 -3.70 3.84
CA LEU A 250 -2.71 -4.68 3.57
C LEU A 250 -3.28 -5.91 2.85
N GLU A 251 -2.61 -6.32 1.80
CA GLU A 251 -2.96 -7.45 0.92
C GLU A 251 -1.75 -8.38 0.80
N PRO A 252 -1.91 -9.67 0.44
CA PRO A 252 -0.78 -10.54 0.13
C PRO A 252 -0.07 -10.04 -1.13
N GLU A 253 1.20 -10.36 -1.26
CA GLU A 253 1.97 -10.15 -2.49
C GLU A 253 1.27 -10.87 -3.65
N SER A 254 1.05 -10.19 -4.78
CA SER A 254 0.27 -10.66 -5.93
C SER A 254 1.12 -11.36 -6.98
#